data_0866ab422fb0506704692c97cb39222f
#
_entry.id   0866ab422fb0506704692c97cb39222f
#
_cell.length_a   1.000
_cell.length_b   1.000
_cell.length_c   1.000
_cell.angle_alpha   90.00
_cell.angle_beta   90.00
_cell.angle_gamma   90.00
#
_symmetry.space_group_name_H-M   'P 1'
#
loop_
_entity.id
_entity.type
_entity.pdbx_description
1 polymer ?
#
loop_
_entity_poly.entity_id
_entity_poly.type
_entity_poly.pdbx_seq_one_letter_code
_entity_poly.pdbx_strand_id
1 'polypeptide(L)'
;MKEMTQRQREVLGFMRGFSDKHGAPPTVREIAERFRFTPRAAFDHLRALERKGMLQRRVTDKRVSRMLVLTDRGPERPRREREIPILGKIAAGAPIFAVESQEGVIPVRPEWLAARGGEVFALRVRGDSMILAHIADGDLVLVRKQESAAAGDIVAALIDQEATVKRFTTEGGAVVLKPEHPTMKPIV
;
A
#
# COMPACT_ATOMS: atom_id res chain seq x y z
N MET A 1 22.30 -19.97 6.23
CA MET A 1 21.55 -19.92 4.94
C MET A 1 22.55 -19.70 3.82
N LYS A 2 22.56 -20.54 2.74
CA LYS A 2 23.48 -20.31 1.61
C LYS A 2 23.08 -19.04 0.86
N GLU A 3 24.02 -18.08 0.74
CA GLU A 3 23.83 -16.84 0.00
C GLU A 3 23.44 -17.10 -1.47
N MET A 4 22.69 -16.17 -2.05
CA MET A 4 22.36 -16.22 -3.47
C MET A 4 23.58 -15.88 -4.31
N THR A 5 23.81 -16.61 -5.40
CA THR A 5 24.81 -16.22 -6.39
C THR A 5 24.36 -14.96 -7.12
N GLN A 6 25.29 -14.23 -7.74
CA GLN A 6 24.98 -13.05 -8.54
C GLN A 6 23.92 -13.37 -9.60
N ARG A 7 24.08 -14.49 -10.30
CA ARG A 7 23.14 -14.93 -11.35
C ARG A 7 21.74 -15.23 -10.83
N GLN A 8 21.63 -15.79 -9.63
CA GLN A 8 20.33 -15.99 -8.96
C GLN A 8 19.66 -14.65 -8.59
N ARG A 9 20.43 -13.64 -8.17
CA ARG A 9 19.91 -12.30 -7.91
C ARG A 9 19.39 -11.63 -9.17
N GLU A 10 20.11 -11.76 -10.30
CA GLU A 10 19.71 -11.22 -11.59
C GLU A 10 18.39 -11.85 -12.08
N VAL A 11 18.29 -13.18 -12.03
CA VAL A 11 17.07 -13.92 -12.40
C VAL A 11 15.89 -13.51 -11.52
N LEU A 12 16.08 -13.42 -10.21
CA LEU A 12 15.02 -12.99 -9.29
C LEU A 12 14.57 -11.54 -9.55
N GLY A 13 15.52 -10.64 -9.83
CA GLY A 13 15.24 -9.24 -10.18
C GLY A 13 14.43 -9.13 -11.47
N PHE A 14 14.80 -9.89 -12.49
CA PHE A 14 14.04 -9.95 -13.74
C PHE A 14 12.61 -10.47 -13.51
N MET A 15 12.44 -11.54 -12.74
CA MET A 15 11.12 -12.09 -12.45
C MET A 15 10.21 -11.09 -11.76
N ARG A 16 10.75 -10.28 -10.83
CA ARG A 16 10.00 -9.21 -10.15
C ARG A 16 9.56 -8.13 -11.13
N GLY A 17 10.51 -7.54 -11.86
CA GLY A 17 10.20 -6.48 -12.82
C GLY A 17 9.25 -6.93 -13.93
N PHE A 18 9.33 -8.21 -14.34
CA PHE A 18 8.41 -8.78 -15.32
C PHE A 18 7.01 -8.92 -14.73
N SER A 19 6.89 -9.43 -13.51
CA SER A 19 5.59 -9.57 -12.82
C SER A 19 4.93 -8.21 -12.57
N ASP A 20 5.71 -7.20 -12.18
CA ASP A 20 5.22 -5.83 -11.96
C ASP A 20 4.67 -5.21 -13.25
N LYS A 21 5.32 -5.51 -14.40
CA LYS A 21 4.93 -4.97 -15.70
C LYS A 21 3.77 -5.70 -16.35
N HIS A 22 3.71 -7.03 -16.18
CA HIS A 22 2.80 -7.91 -16.94
C HIS A 22 1.70 -8.54 -16.09
N GLY A 23 1.70 -8.29 -14.76
CA GLY A 23 0.73 -8.87 -13.83
C GLY A 23 0.87 -10.38 -13.59
N ALA A 24 1.86 -11.03 -14.24
CA ALA A 24 2.13 -12.46 -14.12
C ALA A 24 3.64 -12.74 -14.20
N PRO A 25 4.14 -13.78 -13.51
CA PRO A 25 5.56 -14.13 -13.56
C PRO A 25 5.97 -14.66 -14.95
N PRO A 26 7.25 -14.48 -15.35
CA PRO A 26 7.74 -14.98 -16.62
C PRO A 26 7.78 -16.51 -16.62
N THR A 27 7.60 -17.10 -17.79
CA THR A 27 7.77 -18.53 -18.03
C THR A 27 9.26 -18.94 -18.01
N VAL A 28 9.55 -20.22 -17.85
CA VAL A 28 10.92 -20.76 -17.94
C VAL A 28 11.58 -20.41 -19.28
N ARG A 29 10.78 -20.37 -20.37
CA ARG A 29 11.28 -20.02 -21.71
C ARG A 29 11.69 -18.54 -21.78
N GLU A 30 10.87 -17.64 -21.31
CA GLU A 30 11.17 -16.19 -21.26
C GLU A 30 12.41 -15.89 -20.40
N ILE A 31 12.59 -16.62 -19.29
CA ILE A 31 13.81 -16.52 -18.48
C ILE A 31 15.02 -17.05 -19.27
N ALA A 32 14.88 -18.20 -19.92
CA ALA A 32 15.96 -18.80 -20.72
C ALA A 32 16.39 -17.85 -21.85
N GLU A 33 15.44 -17.27 -22.58
CA GLU A 33 15.68 -16.29 -23.65
C GLU A 33 16.38 -15.03 -23.12
N ARG A 34 15.84 -14.46 -22.03
CA ARG A 34 16.37 -13.21 -21.45
C ARG A 34 17.82 -13.32 -20.99
N PHE A 35 18.22 -14.49 -20.46
CA PHE A 35 19.55 -14.73 -19.90
C PHE A 35 20.46 -15.57 -20.81
N ARG A 36 19.97 -15.95 -21.98
CA ARG A 36 20.66 -16.88 -22.92
C ARG A 36 21.02 -18.21 -22.23
N PHE A 37 20.10 -18.73 -21.44
CA PHE A 37 20.23 -20.05 -20.82
C PHE A 37 19.57 -21.11 -21.69
N THR A 38 19.99 -22.36 -21.47
CA THR A 38 19.14 -23.48 -21.86
C THR A 38 17.91 -23.54 -20.94
N PRO A 39 16.75 -24.05 -21.39
CA PRO A 39 15.57 -24.24 -20.53
C PRO A 39 15.88 -25.03 -19.25
N ARG A 40 16.79 -25.97 -19.33
CA ARG A 40 17.27 -26.77 -18.21
C ARG A 40 18.01 -25.91 -17.19
N ALA A 41 18.95 -25.08 -17.63
CA ALA A 41 19.70 -24.18 -16.75
C ALA A 41 18.78 -23.15 -16.08
N ALA A 42 17.82 -22.57 -16.82
CA ALA A 42 16.81 -21.68 -16.24
C ALA A 42 16.00 -22.37 -15.14
N PHE A 43 15.56 -23.62 -15.39
CA PHE A 43 14.84 -24.43 -14.41
C PHE A 43 15.68 -24.71 -13.16
N ASP A 44 16.98 -25.02 -13.32
CA ASP A 44 17.87 -25.28 -12.19
C ASP A 44 18.09 -24.03 -11.32
N HIS A 45 18.19 -22.84 -11.93
CA HIS A 45 18.21 -21.56 -11.20
C HIS A 45 16.93 -21.34 -10.40
N LEU A 46 15.76 -21.57 -11.02
CA LEU A 46 14.46 -21.45 -10.34
C LEU A 46 14.32 -22.42 -9.17
N ARG A 47 14.74 -23.68 -9.37
CA ARG A 47 14.74 -24.70 -8.30
C ARG A 47 15.68 -24.31 -7.15
N ALA A 48 16.83 -23.69 -7.46
CA ALA A 48 17.74 -23.20 -6.43
C ALA A 48 17.15 -22.03 -5.64
N LEU A 49 16.43 -21.12 -6.31
CA LEU A 49 15.71 -20.02 -5.67
C LEU A 49 14.53 -20.52 -4.82
N GLU A 50 13.81 -21.54 -5.28
CA GLU A 50 12.75 -22.21 -4.53
C GLU A 50 13.28 -22.85 -3.24
N ARG A 51 14.41 -23.60 -3.31
CA ARG A 51 15.07 -24.17 -2.12
C ARG A 51 15.56 -23.13 -1.13
N LYS A 52 15.85 -21.92 -1.59
CA LYS A 52 16.24 -20.77 -0.75
C LYS A 52 15.04 -19.99 -0.23
N GLY A 53 13.81 -20.42 -0.54
CA GLY A 53 12.58 -19.77 -0.11
C GLY A 53 12.23 -18.49 -0.84
N MET A 54 12.93 -18.18 -1.96
CA MET A 54 12.70 -16.96 -2.75
C MET A 54 11.55 -17.10 -3.73
N LEU A 55 11.17 -18.32 -4.05
CA LEU A 55 10.07 -18.68 -4.94
C LEU A 55 9.21 -19.75 -4.27
N GLN A 56 7.92 -19.71 -4.53
CA GLN A 56 6.98 -20.75 -4.13
C GLN A 56 6.13 -21.18 -5.34
N ARG A 57 5.93 -22.48 -5.49
CA ARG A 57 5.00 -23.00 -6.50
C ARG A 57 3.59 -23.00 -5.94
N ARG A 58 2.69 -22.22 -6.53
CA ARG A 58 1.25 -22.41 -6.31
C ARG A 58 0.75 -23.52 -7.25
N VAL A 59 0.21 -24.56 -6.67
CA VAL A 59 -0.57 -25.56 -7.39
C VAL A 59 -1.98 -24.97 -7.52
N THR A 60 -2.24 -24.34 -8.64
CA THR A 60 -3.61 -24.02 -9.06
C THR A 60 -4.09 -25.17 -9.95
N ASP A 61 -5.37 -25.47 -9.83
CA ASP A 61 -6.13 -26.59 -10.39
C ASP A 61 -5.56 -27.28 -11.66
N LYS A 62 -5.90 -28.54 -11.85
CA LYS A 62 -5.31 -29.59 -12.72
C LYS A 62 -5.01 -29.28 -14.20
N ARG A 63 -5.19 -28.04 -14.69
CA ARG A 63 -5.02 -27.66 -16.11
C ARG A 63 -4.14 -26.45 -16.39
N VAL A 64 -3.63 -25.74 -15.37
CA VAL A 64 -2.76 -24.57 -15.58
C VAL A 64 -1.34 -24.91 -15.14
N SER A 65 -0.39 -24.67 -16.04
CA SER A 65 1.04 -24.82 -15.81
C SER A 65 1.44 -24.23 -14.46
N ARG A 66 2.13 -25.01 -13.64
CA ARG A 66 2.59 -24.70 -12.28
C ARG A 66 3.18 -23.30 -12.21
N MET A 67 2.40 -22.35 -11.74
CA MET A 67 2.78 -20.93 -11.67
C MET A 67 3.77 -20.74 -10.52
N LEU A 68 4.98 -20.32 -10.85
CA LEU A 68 5.96 -19.87 -9.86
C LEU A 68 5.53 -18.52 -9.34
N VAL A 69 5.21 -18.44 -8.07
CA VAL A 69 4.91 -17.17 -7.40
C VAL A 69 6.16 -16.74 -6.64
N LEU A 70 6.54 -15.48 -6.83
CA LEU A 70 7.54 -14.84 -5.98
C LEU A 70 7.04 -14.92 -4.53
N THR A 71 7.82 -15.51 -3.64
CA THR A 71 7.53 -15.38 -2.23
C THR A 71 7.99 -13.99 -1.78
N ASP A 72 7.22 -13.33 -0.96
CA ASP A 72 7.66 -12.12 -0.25
C ASP A 72 8.85 -12.36 0.71
N ARG A 73 9.28 -13.64 0.81
CA ARG A 73 10.46 -14.09 1.56
C ARG A 73 11.75 -14.04 0.73
N GLY A 74 11.97 -13.00 -0.07
CA GLY A 74 13.33 -12.60 -0.42
C GLY A 74 14.08 -12.26 0.86
N PRO A 75 15.46 -12.25 0.93
CA PRO A 75 16.12 -11.64 2.05
C PRO A 75 15.45 -10.29 2.19
N GLU A 76 14.68 -10.16 3.24
CA GLU A 76 14.12 -8.90 3.63
C GLU A 76 15.31 -7.94 3.65
N ARG A 77 15.51 -7.22 2.55
CA ARG A 77 15.86 -5.83 2.82
C ARG A 77 14.69 -5.41 3.69
N PRO A 78 14.91 -4.99 4.93
CA PRO A 78 13.85 -4.36 5.68
C PRO A 78 13.34 -3.30 4.71
N ARG A 79 12.15 -3.52 4.13
CA ARG A 79 11.46 -2.49 3.36
C ARG A 79 11.37 -1.42 4.42
N ARG A 80 12.22 -0.40 4.32
CA ARG A 80 12.35 0.61 5.36
C ARG A 80 10.96 1.15 5.50
N GLU A 81 10.31 0.76 6.61
CA GLU A 81 9.04 1.33 6.99
C GLU A 81 9.23 2.83 6.90
N ARG A 82 8.31 3.49 6.24
CA ARG A 82 8.35 4.94 6.14
C ARG A 82 7.71 5.47 7.41
N GLU A 83 8.43 6.27 8.15
CA GLU A 83 7.87 6.99 9.29
C GLU A 83 6.89 8.03 8.77
N ILE A 84 5.63 7.90 9.17
CA ILE A 84 4.54 8.81 8.84
C ILE A 84 4.21 9.61 10.08
N PRO A 85 4.22 10.95 10.02
CA PRO A 85 3.88 11.78 11.17
C PRO A 85 2.42 11.60 11.56
N ILE A 86 2.16 11.51 12.86
CA ILE A 86 0.83 11.58 13.46
C ILE A 86 0.57 13.04 13.79
N LEU A 87 -0.48 13.62 13.22
CA LEU A 87 -0.87 14.99 13.48
C LEU A 87 -2.03 15.05 14.48
N GLY A 88 -1.88 15.85 15.52
CA GLY A 88 -2.91 16.02 16.56
C GLY A 88 -3.96 17.04 16.17
N LYS A 89 -3.52 18.22 15.74
CA LYS A 89 -4.40 19.30 15.25
C LYS A 89 -3.90 19.78 13.91
N ILE A 90 -4.81 20.01 12.99
CA ILE A 90 -4.53 20.64 11.70
C ILE A 90 -5.18 22.02 11.75
N ALA A 91 -4.36 23.07 11.65
CA ALA A 91 -4.85 24.43 11.58
C ALA A 91 -4.90 24.93 10.13
N ALA A 92 -5.95 25.65 9.77
CA ALA A 92 -6.05 26.32 8.48
C ALA A 92 -4.96 27.38 8.34
N GLY A 93 -4.28 27.41 7.19
CA GLY A 93 -3.24 28.40 6.90
C GLY A 93 -1.84 28.08 7.45
N ALA A 94 -1.68 27.09 8.33
CA ALA A 94 -0.38 26.59 8.76
C ALA A 94 0.11 25.45 7.85
N PRO A 95 1.45 25.29 7.67
CA PRO A 95 1.96 24.10 7.02
C PRO A 95 1.50 22.83 7.78
N ILE A 96 0.82 21.92 7.11
CA ILE A 96 0.27 20.68 7.72
C ILE A 96 1.33 19.90 8.50
N PHE A 97 2.59 19.99 8.09
CA PHE A 97 3.72 19.32 8.72
C PHE A 97 4.52 20.22 9.67
N ALA A 98 3.94 21.31 10.17
CA ALA A 98 4.59 22.08 11.23
C ALA A 98 4.87 21.18 12.44
N VAL A 99 6.07 21.27 12.99
CA VAL A 99 6.53 20.41 14.11
C VAL A 99 5.60 20.49 15.31
N GLU A 100 4.98 21.65 15.52
CA GLU A 100 4.03 21.90 16.62
C GLU A 100 2.74 21.08 16.53
N SER A 101 2.42 20.53 15.34
CA SER A 101 1.23 19.70 15.12
C SER A 101 1.50 18.20 15.24
N GLN A 102 2.75 17.77 15.44
CA GLN A 102 3.12 16.35 15.45
C GLN A 102 3.02 15.76 16.85
N GLU A 103 2.19 14.74 17.01
CA GLU A 103 2.08 13.93 18.25
C GLU A 103 3.07 12.75 18.28
N GLY A 104 3.67 12.41 17.14
CA GLY A 104 4.59 11.29 17.00
C GLY A 104 4.74 10.82 15.57
N VAL A 105 5.27 9.62 15.41
CA VAL A 105 5.42 8.96 14.10
C VAL A 105 4.93 7.51 14.19
N ILE A 106 4.42 6.98 13.08
CA ILE A 106 4.03 5.59 12.93
C ILE A 106 4.81 4.95 11.78
N PRO A 107 5.45 3.78 11.98
CA PRO A 107 6.09 3.04 10.91
C PRO A 107 5.01 2.40 10.00
N VAL A 108 5.05 2.73 8.71
CA VAL A 108 4.08 2.25 7.72
C VAL A 108 4.80 1.54 6.58
N ARG A 109 4.28 0.40 6.17
CA ARG A 109 4.83 -0.36 5.05
C ARG A 109 4.67 0.42 3.75
N PRO A 110 5.71 0.50 2.89
CA PRO A 110 5.64 1.22 1.62
C PRO A 110 4.47 0.78 0.71
N GLU A 111 4.04 -0.48 0.82
CA GLU A 111 2.92 -1.01 0.03
C GLU A 111 1.60 -0.29 0.31
N TRP A 112 1.40 0.17 1.54
CA TRP A 112 0.21 0.92 1.92
C TRP A 112 0.23 2.36 1.41
N LEU A 113 1.42 2.85 1.06
CA LEU A 113 1.65 4.20 0.57
C LEU A 113 1.74 4.26 -0.96
N ALA A 114 1.98 3.12 -1.62
CA ALA A 114 2.45 3.05 -3.01
C ALA A 114 1.37 3.34 -4.07
N ALA A 115 0.09 3.39 -3.72
CA ALA A 115 -0.95 3.41 -4.75
C ALA A 115 -1.03 4.72 -5.56
N ARG A 116 -0.60 5.87 -5.02
CA ARG A 116 -0.74 7.16 -5.74
C ARG A 116 0.09 8.27 -5.09
N GLY A 117 1.35 8.39 -5.20
CA GLY A 117 2.21 9.50 -4.76
C GLY A 117 1.58 10.62 -3.92
N GLY A 118 2.36 11.46 -3.28
CA GLY A 118 1.88 12.58 -2.49
C GLY A 118 2.31 12.52 -1.01
N GLU A 119 2.00 13.57 -0.30
CA GLU A 119 2.27 13.69 1.13
C GLU A 119 1.22 12.91 1.92
N VAL A 120 1.68 12.01 2.81
CA VAL A 120 0.82 11.18 3.67
C VAL A 120 1.12 11.49 5.13
N PHE A 121 0.09 11.59 5.93
CA PHE A 121 0.15 11.75 7.39
C PHE A 121 -0.89 10.86 8.06
N ALA A 122 -0.78 10.66 9.35
CA ALA A 122 -1.77 9.95 10.14
C ALA A 122 -2.55 10.94 11.00
N LEU A 123 -3.85 10.68 11.18
CA LEU A 123 -4.71 11.40 12.12
C LEU A 123 -5.27 10.41 13.13
N ARG A 124 -5.33 10.82 14.38
CA ARG A 124 -6.07 10.10 15.41
C ARG A 124 -7.54 10.50 15.35
N VAL A 125 -8.39 9.51 15.12
CA VAL A 125 -9.85 9.69 15.13
C VAL A 125 -10.34 10.02 16.53
N ARG A 126 -11.26 10.95 16.62
CA ARG A 126 -11.98 11.29 17.86
C ARG A 126 -13.48 11.17 17.62
N GLY A 127 -14.15 10.45 18.53
CA GLY A 127 -15.58 10.20 18.45
C GLY A 127 -15.94 9.06 17.50
N ASP A 128 -17.22 8.82 17.34
CA ASP A 128 -17.84 7.66 16.70
C ASP A 128 -18.57 7.98 15.39
N SER A 129 -18.38 9.19 14.86
CA SER A 129 -19.11 9.66 13.68
C SER A 129 -18.91 8.82 12.41
N MET A 130 -17.96 7.89 12.41
CA MET A 130 -17.63 7.00 11.29
C MET A 130 -17.70 5.52 11.68
N ILE A 131 -18.40 5.18 12.76
CA ILE A 131 -18.45 3.82 13.31
C ILE A 131 -19.03 2.80 12.33
N LEU A 132 -20.01 3.18 11.50
CA LEU A 132 -20.58 2.30 10.46
C LEU A 132 -19.62 2.06 9.28
N ALA A 133 -18.59 2.88 9.15
CA ALA A 133 -17.48 2.65 8.22
C ALA A 133 -16.33 1.89 8.89
N HIS A 134 -16.53 1.30 10.07
CA HIS A 134 -15.52 0.60 10.87
C HIS A 134 -14.31 1.47 11.26
N ILE A 135 -14.54 2.78 11.45
CA ILE A 135 -13.55 3.72 11.97
C ILE A 135 -14.05 4.18 13.33
N ALA A 136 -13.33 3.77 14.38
CA ALA A 136 -13.70 3.98 15.78
C ALA A 136 -12.86 5.09 16.43
N ASP A 137 -13.31 5.53 17.60
CA ASP A 137 -12.55 6.44 18.45
C ASP A 137 -11.17 5.87 18.80
N GLY A 138 -10.13 6.69 18.70
CA GLY A 138 -8.75 6.29 18.94
C GLY A 138 -8.01 5.67 17.75
N ASP A 139 -8.71 5.30 16.69
CA ASP A 139 -8.06 4.77 15.47
C ASP A 139 -7.08 5.76 14.84
N LEU A 140 -6.06 5.22 14.15
CA LEU A 140 -5.15 5.99 13.32
C LEU A 140 -5.53 5.78 11.85
N VAL A 141 -5.94 6.84 11.18
CA VAL A 141 -6.23 6.84 9.75
C VAL A 141 -5.08 7.46 8.95
N LEU A 142 -4.64 6.78 7.90
CA LEU A 142 -3.65 7.33 6.97
C LEU A 142 -4.36 8.21 5.96
N VAL A 143 -3.99 9.46 5.91
CA VAL A 143 -4.57 10.48 5.05
C VAL A 143 -3.55 10.94 4.04
N ARG A 144 -3.95 10.97 2.76
CA ARG A 144 -3.16 11.58 1.70
C ARG A 144 -3.66 13.00 1.48
N LYS A 145 -2.71 13.95 1.49
CA LYS A 145 -3.00 15.35 1.15
C LYS A 145 -3.37 15.46 -0.31
N GLN A 146 -4.54 16.02 -0.59
CA GLN A 146 -5.04 16.28 -1.93
C GLN A 146 -6.07 17.40 -1.91
N GLU A 147 -6.25 18.07 -3.04
CA GLU A 147 -7.13 19.23 -3.16
C GLU A 147 -8.57 18.87 -3.58
N SER A 148 -8.77 17.63 -4.00
CA SER A 148 -10.07 17.15 -4.50
C SER A 148 -10.37 15.73 -4.02
N ALA A 149 -11.65 15.40 -3.96
CA ALA A 149 -12.15 14.08 -3.62
C ALA A 149 -13.29 13.69 -4.57
N ALA A 150 -13.49 12.40 -4.77
CA ALA A 150 -14.63 11.87 -5.50
C ALA A 150 -15.81 11.61 -4.56
N ALA A 151 -17.04 11.69 -5.07
CA ALA A 151 -18.22 11.32 -4.30
C ALA A 151 -18.11 9.87 -3.81
N GLY A 152 -18.32 9.67 -2.52
CA GLY A 152 -18.15 8.38 -1.85
C GLY A 152 -16.80 8.18 -1.15
N ASP A 153 -15.80 9.03 -1.39
CA ASP A 153 -14.53 8.96 -0.67
C ASP A 153 -14.74 9.30 0.83
N ILE A 154 -13.94 8.62 1.68
CA ILE A 154 -13.79 9.05 3.07
C ILE A 154 -12.64 10.06 3.12
N VAL A 155 -12.95 11.25 3.61
CA VAL A 155 -12.01 12.39 3.62
C VAL A 155 -11.77 12.88 5.06
N ALA A 156 -10.59 13.44 5.29
CA ALA A 156 -10.34 14.32 6.42
C ALA A 156 -10.53 15.76 5.91
N ALA A 157 -11.65 16.37 6.24
CA ALA A 157 -11.97 17.73 5.88
C ALA A 157 -11.61 18.68 7.03
N LEU A 158 -11.09 19.85 6.70
CA LEU A 158 -10.81 20.90 7.67
C LEU A 158 -11.99 21.86 7.73
N ILE A 159 -12.64 21.96 8.87
CA ILE A 159 -13.77 22.85 9.14
C ILE A 159 -13.43 23.65 10.39
N ASP A 160 -13.53 24.96 10.33
CA ASP A 160 -13.31 25.87 11.48
C ASP A 160 -12.04 25.55 12.30
N GLN A 161 -10.95 25.20 11.59
CA GLN A 161 -9.64 24.84 12.15
C GLN A 161 -9.58 23.45 12.83
N GLU A 162 -10.60 22.62 12.66
CA GLU A 162 -10.60 21.25 13.14
C GLU A 162 -10.71 20.25 12.00
N ALA A 163 -9.91 19.18 12.06
CA ALA A 163 -10.02 18.08 11.11
C ALA A 163 -11.15 17.14 11.49
N THR A 164 -12.07 16.87 10.56
CA THR A 164 -13.14 15.88 10.74
C THR A 164 -13.10 14.82 9.65
N VAL A 165 -13.30 13.55 10.02
CA VAL A 165 -13.37 12.44 9.07
C VAL A 165 -14.84 12.18 8.73
N LYS A 166 -15.19 12.25 7.44
CA LYS A 166 -16.55 12.07 6.93
C LYS A 166 -16.53 11.46 5.53
N ARG A 167 -17.67 10.98 5.09
CA ARG A 167 -17.86 10.61 3.68
C ARG A 167 -18.22 11.85 2.87
N PHE A 168 -17.40 12.11 1.84
CA PHE A 168 -17.62 13.20 0.91
C PHE A 168 -18.71 12.87 -0.09
N THR A 169 -19.63 13.80 -0.32
CA THR A 169 -20.59 13.75 -1.41
C THR A 169 -20.95 15.16 -1.85
N THR A 170 -21.69 15.28 -2.95
CA THR A 170 -22.22 16.55 -3.43
C THR A 170 -23.72 16.42 -3.64
N GLU A 171 -24.49 17.38 -3.15
CA GLU A 171 -25.95 17.45 -3.32
C GLU A 171 -26.33 18.87 -3.77
N GLY A 172 -27.03 18.99 -4.89
CA GLY A 172 -27.43 20.29 -5.45
C GLY A 172 -26.27 21.23 -5.78
N GLY A 173 -25.04 20.69 -6.00
CA GLY A 173 -23.82 21.47 -6.23
C GLY A 173 -23.10 21.90 -4.94
N ALA A 174 -23.65 21.66 -3.77
CA ALA A 174 -23.01 21.90 -2.49
C ALA A 174 -22.19 20.68 -2.04
N VAL A 175 -21.11 20.93 -1.30
CA VAL A 175 -20.33 19.88 -0.63
C VAL A 175 -21.10 19.42 0.60
N VAL A 176 -21.27 18.11 0.72
CA VAL A 176 -21.92 17.49 1.88
C VAL A 176 -20.99 16.47 2.50
N LEU A 177 -20.70 16.61 3.79
CA LEU A 177 -19.89 15.72 4.58
C LEU A 177 -20.78 14.84 5.44
N LYS A 178 -20.98 13.58 5.03
CA LYS A 178 -21.87 12.64 5.68
C LYS A 178 -21.15 11.82 6.74
N PRO A 179 -21.65 11.79 8.00
CA PRO A 179 -21.18 10.84 8.99
C PRO A 179 -21.67 9.42 8.61
N GLU A 180 -20.90 8.44 8.94
CA GLU A 180 -21.30 7.02 8.92
C GLU A 180 -21.75 6.61 10.34
N HIS A 181 -22.86 7.20 10.76
CA HIS A 181 -23.44 7.05 12.10
C HIS A 181 -24.97 7.06 12.02
N PRO A 182 -25.70 6.27 12.86
CA PRO A 182 -27.15 6.12 12.70
C PRO A 182 -27.95 7.38 13.03
N THR A 183 -27.44 8.30 13.85
CA THR A 183 -28.19 9.46 14.36
C THR A 183 -27.56 10.83 14.06
N MET A 184 -26.30 10.87 13.58
CA MET A 184 -25.63 12.13 13.30
C MET A 184 -26.08 12.71 11.95
N LYS A 185 -26.20 14.04 11.89
CA LYS A 185 -26.59 14.76 10.69
C LYS A 185 -25.39 15.11 9.81
N PRO A 186 -25.57 15.18 8.46
CA PRO A 186 -24.58 15.70 7.56
C PRO A 186 -24.23 17.17 7.85
N ILE A 187 -23.00 17.56 7.45
CA ILE A 187 -22.53 18.96 7.43
C ILE A 187 -22.57 19.40 5.96
N VAL A 188 -23.18 20.55 5.71
CA VAL A 188 -23.33 21.16 4.38
C VAL A 188 -22.54 22.44 4.30
#